data_bcbe1a8795780b411cf394a4a16a1e85
#
_entry.id   bcbe1a8795780b411cf394a4a16a1e85
#
_cell.length_a   1.000
_cell.length_b   1.000
_cell.length_c   1.000
_cell.angle_alpha   90.00
_cell.angle_beta   90.00
_cell.angle_gamma   90.00
#
_symmetry.space_group_name_H-M   'P 1'
#
loop_
_entity.id
_entity.type
_entity.pdbx_description
1 polymer ?
#
loop_
_entity_poly.entity_id
_entity_poly.type
_entity_poly.pdbx_seq_one_letter_code
_entity_poly.pdbx_strand_id
1 'polypeptide(L)'
;MKVLVCYYSKYGSTQKYAEWIAKKTNGDLIEFRELNEQLLSQYDTIVLGTGIYVGGIRYKKFLNKYEKQLLNMNLILFAVGATPPEEVNKDEIFGFLKKKKLNQNVKTFILRGAFDFNKLSTEDN
;
A
#
# COMPACT_ATOMS: atom_id res chain seq x y z
N MET A 1 4.68 -13.40 11.54
CA MET A 1 4.74 -12.07 10.90
C MET A 1 3.49 -11.27 11.27
N LYS A 2 3.69 -10.07 11.77
CA LYS A 2 2.58 -9.21 12.16
C LYS A 2 2.41 -8.09 11.13
N VAL A 3 1.28 -8.11 10.41
CA VAL A 3 1.03 -7.22 9.27
C VAL A 3 -0.02 -6.17 9.60
N LEU A 4 0.29 -4.92 9.26
CA LEU A 4 -0.67 -3.82 9.32
C LEU A 4 -1.00 -3.39 7.89
N VAL A 5 -2.28 -3.40 7.52
CA VAL A 5 -2.73 -2.92 6.22
C VAL A 5 -3.40 -1.57 6.41
N CYS A 6 -2.90 -0.58 5.69
CA CYS A 6 -3.30 0.81 5.86
C CYS A 6 -3.70 1.38 4.50
N TYR A 7 -4.79 2.14 4.44
CA TYR A 7 -5.28 2.67 3.18
C TYR A 7 -5.81 4.10 3.30
N TYR A 8 -5.73 4.82 2.18
CA TYR A 8 -6.37 6.12 2.03
C TYR A 8 -7.75 5.93 1.44
N SER A 9 -8.78 6.36 2.14
CA SER A 9 -10.17 6.00 1.86
C SER A 9 -10.91 7.06 1.03
N LYS A 10 -10.38 7.48 -0.10
CA LYS A 10 -11.13 8.38 -0.96
C LYS A 10 -12.07 7.63 -1.92
N TYR A 11 -11.67 6.45 -2.37
CA TYR A 11 -12.44 5.64 -3.30
C TYR A 11 -12.49 4.19 -2.83
N GLY A 12 -13.64 3.55 -3.07
CA GLY A 12 -13.93 2.22 -2.56
C GLY A 12 -12.99 1.12 -3.03
N SER A 13 -12.40 1.28 -4.22
CA SER A 13 -11.51 0.24 -4.76
C SER A 13 -10.26 0.04 -3.90
N THR A 14 -9.66 1.13 -3.43
CA THR A 14 -8.48 1.04 -2.56
C THR A 14 -8.83 0.31 -1.27
N GLN A 15 -9.95 0.66 -0.66
CA GLN A 15 -10.40 0.02 0.57
C GLN A 15 -10.65 -1.47 0.36
N LYS A 16 -11.30 -1.84 -0.74
CA LYS A 16 -11.60 -3.26 -1.02
C LYS A 16 -10.35 -4.09 -1.19
N TYR A 17 -9.34 -3.57 -1.89
CA TYR A 17 -8.06 -4.27 -2.00
C TYR A 17 -7.39 -4.40 -0.63
N ALA A 18 -7.43 -3.33 0.18
CA ALA A 18 -6.85 -3.38 1.52
C ALA A 18 -7.54 -4.43 2.39
N GLU A 19 -8.87 -4.50 2.34
CA GLU A 19 -9.64 -5.51 3.07
C GLU A 19 -9.25 -6.92 2.63
N TRP A 20 -9.13 -7.13 1.33
CA TRP A 20 -8.73 -8.43 0.78
C TRP A 20 -7.33 -8.83 1.23
N ILE A 21 -6.37 -7.89 1.17
CA ILE A 21 -5.00 -8.16 1.61
C ILE A 21 -4.95 -8.48 3.10
N ALA A 22 -5.68 -7.71 3.92
CA ALA A 22 -5.72 -7.96 5.36
C ALA A 22 -6.24 -9.35 5.66
N LYS A 23 -7.29 -9.77 4.95
CA LYS A 23 -7.86 -11.10 5.12
C LYS A 23 -6.86 -12.19 4.73
N LYS A 24 -6.18 -12.02 3.60
CA LYS A 24 -5.23 -13.03 3.10
C LYS A 24 -3.97 -13.13 3.96
N THR A 25 -3.56 -12.04 4.57
CA THR A 25 -2.36 -12.02 5.42
C THR A 25 -2.67 -12.23 6.90
N ASN A 26 -3.94 -12.31 7.25
CA ASN A 26 -4.40 -12.31 8.64
C ASN A 26 -3.89 -11.07 9.38
N GLY A 27 -3.85 -9.94 8.68
CA GLY A 27 -3.36 -8.69 9.20
C GLY A 27 -4.46 -7.80 9.77
N ASP A 28 -4.04 -6.74 10.41
CA ASP A 28 -4.97 -5.73 10.92
C ASP A 28 -5.17 -4.66 9.84
N LEU A 29 -6.36 -4.07 9.79
CA LEU A 29 -6.76 -3.10 8.78
C LEU A 29 -7.13 -1.77 9.42
N ILE A 30 -6.50 -0.68 8.96
CA ILE A 30 -6.84 0.66 9.43
C ILE A 30 -6.87 1.66 8.27
N GLU A 31 -7.54 2.79 8.48
CA GLU A 31 -7.39 3.93 7.58
C GLU A 31 -6.10 4.68 7.93
N PHE A 32 -5.48 5.30 6.94
CA PHE A 32 -4.21 5.99 7.15
C PHE A 32 -4.26 7.04 8.26
N ARG A 33 -5.38 7.73 8.42
CA ARG A 33 -5.54 8.76 9.47
C ARG A 33 -5.39 8.20 10.88
N GLU A 34 -5.55 6.89 11.04
CA GLU A 34 -5.43 6.24 12.35
C GLU A 34 -4.00 5.82 12.67
N LEU A 35 -3.09 5.96 11.71
CA LEU A 35 -1.70 5.52 11.89
C LEU A 35 -0.91 6.50 12.74
N ASN A 36 -0.11 5.95 13.66
CA ASN A 36 0.83 6.72 14.47
C ASN A 36 2.05 5.86 14.78
N GLU A 37 3.10 6.49 15.33
CA GLU A 37 4.35 5.79 15.62
C GLU A 37 4.20 4.63 16.58
N GLN A 38 3.37 4.81 17.61
CA GLN A 38 3.16 3.78 18.62
C GLN A 38 2.48 2.55 18.01
N LEU A 39 1.45 2.78 17.20
CA LEU A 39 0.76 1.68 16.53
C LEU A 39 1.70 0.96 15.57
N LEU A 40 2.41 1.72 14.75
CA LEU A 40 3.32 1.15 13.75
C LEU A 40 4.40 0.28 14.40
N SER A 41 4.85 0.64 15.59
CA SER A 41 5.91 -0.12 16.29
C SER A 41 5.49 -1.54 16.68
N GLN A 42 4.21 -1.86 16.60
CA GLN A 42 3.70 -3.19 16.96
C GLN A 42 3.77 -4.19 15.80
N TYR A 43 4.22 -3.76 14.63
CA TYR A 43 4.19 -4.58 13.42
C TYR A 43 5.58 -4.71 12.81
N ASP A 44 5.80 -5.80 12.09
CA ASP A 44 7.03 -5.98 11.32
C ASP A 44 6.85 -5.71 9.83
N THR A 45 5.60 -5.63 9.38
CA THR A 45 5.25 -5.39 7.97
C THR A 45 4.11 -4.38 7.88
N ILE A 46 4.26 -3.42 6.98
CA ILE A 46 3.17 -2.50 6.67
C ILE A 46 2.87 -2.52 5.18
N VAL A 47 1.57 -2.59 4.86
CA VAL A 47 1.06 -2.48 3.50
C VAL A 47 0.29 -1.17 3.43
N LEU A 48 0.66 -0.29 2.50
CA LEU A 48 -0.01 1.00 2.34
C LEU A 48 -0.59 1.13 0.94
N GLY A 49 -1.88 1.42 0.85
CA GLY A 49 -2.58 1.58 -0.41
C GLY A 49 -3.20 2.95 -0.61
N THR A 50 -3.20 3.44 -1.84
CA THR A 50 -3.82 4.70 -2.22
C THR A 50 -4.18 4.68 -3.71
N GLY A 51 -4.94 5.68 -4.16
CA GLY A 51 -5.21 5.87 -5.58
C GLY A 51 -3.97 6.36 -6.33
N ILE A 52 -3.85 5.97 -7.59
CA ILE A 52 -2.67 6.29 -8.42
C ILE A 52 -2.39 7.79 -8.49
N TYR A 53 -3.43 8.60 -8.73
CA TYR A 53 -3.25 10.03 -9.01
C TYR A 53 -2.77 10.85 -7.81
N VAL A 54 -2.87 10.34 -6.59
CA VAL A 54 -2.36 11.01 -5.40
C VAL A 54 -1.27 10.20 -4.71
N GLY A 55 -0.96 9.02 -5.25
CA GLY A 55 -0.08 8.05 -4.60
C GLY A 55 1.30 8.59 -4.30
N GLY A 56 1.94 9.23 -5.28
CA GLY A 56 3.29 9.74 -5.11
C GLY A 56 3.42 10.71 -3.95
N ILE A 57 2.49 11.65 -3.84
CA ILE A 57 2.50 12.66 -2.78
C ILE A 57 2.26 12.01 -1.41
N ARG A 58 1.28 11.12 -1.33
CA ARG A 58 0.93 10.49 -0.07
C ARG A 58 2.03 9.56 0.42
N TYR A 59 2.64 8.80 -0.47
CA TYR A 59 3.75 7.92 -0.11
C TYR A 59 4.95 8.71 0.38
N LYS A 60 5.27 9.84 -0.27
CA LYS A 60 6.37 10.70 0.17
C LYS A 60 6.17 11.20 1.59
N LYS A 61 4.97 11.70 1.88
CA LYS A 61 4.66 12.20 3.22
C LYS A 61 4.76 11.08 4.27
N PHE A 62 4.24 9.92 3.94
CA PHE A 62 4.28 8.75 4.80
C PHE A 62 5.73 8.32 5.08
N LEU A 63 6.53 8.18 4.03
CA LEU A 63 7.91 7.74 4.17
C LEU A 63 8.76 8.74 4.95
N ASN A 64 8.55 10.03 4.72
CA ASN A 64 9.28 11.06 5.45
C ASN A 64 8.93 11.06 6.94
N LYS A 65 7.66 10.86 7.25
CA LYS A 65 7.20 10.87 8.64
C LYS A 65 7.71 9.68 9.44
N TYR A 66 7.74 8.50 8.83
CA TYR A 66 8.05 7.25 9.52
C TYR A 66 9.38 6.62 9.10
N GLU A 67 10.26 7.37 8.46
CA GLU A 67 11.48 6.86 7.85
C GLU A 67 12.31 5.97 8.79
N LYS A 68 12.51 6.41 10.03
CA LYS A 68 13.33 5.66 10.98
C LYS A 68 12.74 4.30 11.31
N GLN A 69 11.43 4.24 11.51
CA GLN A 69 10.75 2.98 11.82
C GLN A 69 10.75 2.04 10.64
N LEU A 70 10.55 2.60 9.43
CA LEU A 70 10.42 1.80 8.21
C LEU A 70 11.73 1.13 7.79
N LEU A 71 12.88 1.64 8.23
CA LEU A 71 14.17 1.04 7.90
C LEU A 71 14.26 -0.42 8.34
N ASN A 72 13.56 -0.79 9.40
CA ASN A 72 13.59 -2.14 9.96
C ASN A 72 12.31 -2.93 9.69
N MET A 73 11.48 -2.44 8.79
CA MET A 73 10.20 -3.08 8.48
C MET A 73 10.14 -3.52 7.02
N ASN A 74 9.30 -4.51 6.76
CA ASN A 74 8.93 -4.84 5.38
C ASN A 74 7.85 -3.84 4.94
N LEU A 75 8.05 -3.22 3.80
CA LEU A 75 7.14 -2.20 3.29
C LEU A 75 6.59 -2.62 1.94
N ILE A 76 5.26 -2.59 1.83
CA ILE A 76 4.57 -2.90 0.59
C ILE A 76 3.67 -1.73 0.24
N LEU A 77 3.84 -1.18 -0.95
CA LEU A 77 3.03 -0.07 -1.43
C LEU A 77 2.20 -0.53 -2.62
N PHE A 78 0.92 -0.23 -2.62
CA PHE A 78 0.10 -0.48 -3.79
C PHE A 78 -0.68 0.77 -4.19
N ALA A 79 -0.86 0.94 -5.49
CA ALA A 79 -1.62 2.05 -6.07
C ALA A 79 -2.73 1.49 -6.95
N VAL A 80 -3.92 2.05 -6.81
CA VAL A 80 -5.11 1.56 -7.52
C VAL A 80 -5.61 2.62 -8.49
N GLY A 81 -5.83 2.24 -9.75
CA GLY A 81 -6.34 3.16 -10.77
C GLY A 81 -7.16 2.44 -11.83
N ALA A 82 -7.87 3.22 -12.65
CA ALA A 82 -8.72 2.69 -13.71
C ALA A 82 -7.93 2.22 -14.94
N THR A 83 -6.73 2.75 -15.13
CA THR A 83 -5.86 2.37 -16.25
C THR A 83 -5.28 0.98 -16.04
N PRO A 84 -5.22 0.13 -17.07
CA PRO A 84 -4.59 -1.17 -16.92
C PRO A 84 -3.16 -1.05 -16.40
N PRO A 85 -2.74 -1.91 -15.45
CA PRO A 85 -1.41 -1.79 -14.85
C PRO A 85 -0.24 -1.79 -15.84
N GLU A 86 -0.35 -2.52 -16.94
CA GLU A 86 0.69 -2.59 -17.97
C GLU A 86 0.86 -1.28 -18.73
N GLU A 87 -0.12 -0.37 -18.67
CA GLU A 87 -0.05 0.94 -19.32
C GLU A 87 0.41 2.04 -18.37
N VAL A 88 0.59 1.72 -17.09
CA VAL A 88 0.98 2.69 -16.07
C VAL A 88 2.49 2.71 -15.94
N ASN A 89 3.08 3.91 -15.94
CA ASN A 89 4.51 4.06 -15.72
C ASN A 89 4.79 4.02 -14.20
N LYS A 90 5.33 2.92 -13.74
CA LYS A 90 5.67 2.73 -12.34
C LYS A 90 6.61 3.80 -11.79
N ASP A 91 7.53 4.29 -12.61
CA ASP A 91 8.49 5.29 -12.17
C ASP A 91 7.83 6.64 -11.87
N GLU A 92 6.73 6.95 -12.51
CA GLU A 92 5.99 8.18 -12.21
C GLU A 92 5.38 8.11 -10.81
N ILE A 93 4.98 6.92 -10.39
CA ILE A 93 4.29 6.73 -9.10
C ILE A 93 5.29 6.44 -7.98
N PHE A 94 6.26 5.57 -8.23
CA PHE A 94 7.17 5.07 -7.20
C PHE A 94 8.62 5.50 -7.38
N GLY A 95 8.92 6.33 -8.40
CA GLY A 95 10.30 6.72 -8.69
C GLY A 95 11.01 7.42 -7.55
N PHE A 96 10.27 8.11 -6.68
CA PHE A 96 10.85 8.79 -5.52
C PHE A 96 11.57 7.81 -4.58
N LEU A 97 11.23 6.52 -4.61
CA LEU A 97 11.86 5.51 -3.77
C LEU A 97 13.34 5.32 -4.08
N LYS A 98 13.76 5.65 -5.30
CA LYS A 98 15.17 5.48 -5.71
C LYS A 98 16.12 6.33 -4.87
N LYS A 99 15.63 7.41 -4.29
CA LYS A 99 16.43 8.31 -3.45
C LYS A 99 16.34 7.96 -1.97
N LYS A 100 15.59 6.92 -1.61
CA LYS A 100 15.39 6.53 -0.22
C LYS A 100 16.21 5.29 0.10
N LYS A 101 16.74 5.23 1.33
CA LYS A 101 17.45 4.05 1.82
C LYS A 101 16.57 2.82 1.92
N LEU A 102 15.26 3.01 1.88
CA LEU A 102 14.25 1.95 1.99
C LEU A 102 14.09 1.14 0.72
N ASN A 103 14.69 1.57 -0.38
CA ASN A 103 14.43 1.00 -1.70
C ASN A 103 14.59 -0.52 -1.77
N GLN A 104 15.55 -1.08 -1.03
CA GLN A 104 15.82 -2.53 -1.06
C GLN A 104 14.77 -3.36 -0.35
N ASN A 105 14.04 -2.76 0.60
CA ASN A 105 13.05 -3.47 1.42
C ASN A 105 11.61 -3.14 1.02
N VAL A 106 11.43 -2.50 -0.12
CA VAL A 106 10.11 -2.04 -0.56
C VAL A 106 9.65 -2.84 -1.76
N LYS A 107 8.40 -3.33 -1.68
CA LYS A 107 7.73 -3.94 -2.82
C LYS A 107 6.59 -3.03 -3.25
N THR A 108 6.41 -2.87 -4.55
CA THR A 108 5.40 -1.98 -5.11
C THR A 108 4.51 -2.71 -6.10
N PHE A 109 3.22 -2.38 -6.06
CA PHE A 109 2.23 -3.00 -6.95
C PHE A 109 1.28 -1.93 -7.49
N ILE A 110 0.86 -2.12 -8.74
CA ILE A 110 -0.16 -1.29 -9.37
C ILE A 110 -1.35 -2.20 -9.66
N LEU A 111 -2.52 -1.82 -9.14
CA LEU A 111 -3.72 -2.62 -9.22
C LEU A 111 -4.83 -1.85 -9.96
N ARG A 112 -5.71 -2.58 -10.60
CA ARG A 112 -6.79 -1.99 -11.39
C ARG A 112 -8.03 -1.75 -10.52
N GLY A 113 -8.50 -0.49 -10.47
CA GLY A 113 -9.62 -0.11 -9.63
C GLY A 113 -10.99 -0.61 -10.08
N ALA A 114 -11.13 -0.96 -11.36
CA ALA A 114 -12.38 -1.47 -11.90
C ALA A 114 -12.45 -3.00 -11.85
N PHE A 115 -11.68 -3.63 -11.00
CA PHE A 115 -11.60 -5.08 -10.90
C PHE A 115 -12.86 -5.66 -10.24
N ASP A 116 -13.31 -6.83 -10.74
CA ASP A 116 -14.41 -7.57 -10.13
C ASP A 116 -13.88 -8.40 -8.96
N PHE A 117 -14.20 -7.98 -7.74
CA PHE A 117 -13.70 -8.64 -6.55
C PHE A 117 -14.25 -10.06 -6.35
N ASN A 118 -15.44 -10.34 -6.86
CA ASN A 118 -15.98 -11.69 -6.81
C ASN A 118 -15.16 -12.63 -7.69
N LYS A 119 -14.81 -12.15 -8.89
CA LYS A 119 -13.98 -12.89 -9.81
C LYS A 119 -12.57 -13.08 -9.26
N LEU A 120 -12.02 -12.05 -8.64
CA LEU A 120 -10.70 -12.13 -8.02
C LEU A 120 -10.67 -13.20 -6.92
N SER A 121 -11.67 -13.21 -6.05
CA SER A 121 -11.77 -14.19 -4.98
C SER A 121 -11.86 -15.62 -5.53
N THR A 122 -12.63 -15.80 -6.61
CA THR A 122 -12.79 -17.10 -7.25
C THR A 122 -11.48 -17.59 -7.86
N GLU A 123 -10.79 -16.69 -8.56
CA GLU A 123 -9.52 -17.03 -9.19
C GLU A 123 -8.41 -17.32 -8.18
N ASP A 124 -8.48 -16.68 -7.03
CA ASP A 124 -7.49 -16.85 -5.98
C ASP A 124 -7.61 -18.18 -5.26
N ASN A 125 -8.75 -18.81 -5.39
CA ASN A 125 -8.96 -20.14 -4.84
C ASN A 125 -8.39 -21.20 -5.77
#